data_83d718fa5c6567176ca654c62346fe02
#
_entry.id   83d718fa5c6567176ca654c62346fe02
#
_cell.length_a   1.000
_cell.length_b   1.000
_cell.length_c   1.000
_cell.angle_alpha   90.00
_cell.angle_beta   90.00
_cell.angle_gamma   90.00
#
_symmetry.space_group_name_H-M   'P 1'
#
loop_
_entity.id
_entity.type
_entity.pdbx_description
1 polymer ?
#
loop_
_entity_poly.entity_id
_entity_poly.type
_entity_poly.pdbx_seq_one_letter_code
_entity_poly.pdbx_strand_id
1 'polypeptide(L)'
;MTRFRQVGLNVTGWAILSTIAIASPALALQVTVTPQHPKLGDTLRVVVQYDDPNRTTAPQITFKQQAYSTFLTTNNQFRALLPTTPLDKPGTFKIQVTGEGQTKEVTIKLGDRKFPTQSIWLSGKGSDGTNYEFDRVDAFKKLATPEKLWTGKFLRPNQGPLTSGYGIRRYYNGVFAKDYYHRGVDYAGPQGSPVIAPAAGRVALVGRVSQGFQLHGNTVGIDHGQGVTTIYLHLSKINVKEGDWVKPGQVIGAVGSTGASTGPHLHWGLYVNGLSVDPAPWRDRGFD
;
A
#
# COMPACT_ATOMS: atom_id res chain seq x y z
N MET A 1 -19.12 -100.86 -23.12
CA MET A 1 -17.89 -100.05 -23.30
C MET A 1 -18.30 -98.63 -23.53
N THR A 2 -18.35 -97.80 -22.51
CA THR A 2 -18.82 -96.43 -22.57
C THR A 2 -17.69 -95.53 -22.04
N ARG A 3 -17.16 -94.68 -22.92
CA ARG A 3 -16.10 -93.73 -22.59
C ARG A 3 -16.72 -92.41 -22.01
N PHE A 4 -16.35 -92.02 -20.78
CA PHE A 4 -16.62 -90.77 -20.22
C PHE A 4 -15.58 -89.74 -20.71
N ARG A 5 -16.03 -88.58 -21.26
CA ARG A 5 -15.22 -87.40 -21.56
C ARG A 5 -15.24 -86.51 -20.33
N GLN A 6 -14.07 -86.20 -19.82
CA GLN A 6 -13.87 -85.12 -18.87
C GLN A 6 -13.87 -83.76 -19.59
N VAL A 7 -14.73 -82.80 -19.10
CA VAL A 7 -14.74 -81.41 -19.55
C VAL A 7 -13.96 -80.65 -18.48
N GLY A 8 -12.81 -80.12 -18.90
CA GLY A 8 -12.03 -79.20 -18.04
C GLY A 8 -12.58 -77.79 -18.06
N LEU A 9 -12.97 -77.25 -16.89
CA LEU A 9 -13.32 -75.85 -16.69
C LEU A 9 -12.00 -75.04 -16.52
N ASN A 10 -11.66 -74.19 -17.50
CA ASN A 10 -10.67 -73.18 -17.35
C ASN A 10 -11.31 -71.95 -16.67
N VAL A 11 -10.98 -71.67 -15.41
CA VAL A 11 -11.31 -70.45 -14.69
C VAL A 11 -10.16 -69.43 -14.89
N THR A 12 -10.34 -68.50 -15.82
CA THR A 12 -9.45 -67.36 -15.97
C THR A 12 -9.80 -66.32 -14.90
N GLY A 13 -8.98 -66.29 -13.83
CA GLY A 13 -9.10 -65.28 -12.79
C GLY A 13 -8.59 -63.92 -13.31
N TRP A 14 -9.46 -62.96 -13.39
CA TRP A 14 -9.09 -61.55 -13.63
C TRP A 14 -8.66 -60.93 -12.31
N ALA A 15 -7.36 -60.63 -12.19
CA ALA A 15 -6.82 -59.83 -11.07
C ALA A 15 -7.18 -58.37 -11.31
N ILE A 16 -8.11 -57.81 -10.53
CA ILE A 16 -8.41 -56.41 -10.49
C ILE A 16 -7.28 -55.74 -9.70
N LEU A 17 -6.36 -55.08 -10.39
CA LEU A 17 -5.40 -54.16 -9.75
C LEU A 17 -6.16 -52.89 -9.34
N SER A 18 -6.53 -52.80 -8.06
CA SER A 18 -7.01 -51.55 -7.48
C SER A 18 -5.82 -50.60 -7.30
N THR A 19 -5.68 -49.64 -8.18
CA THR A 19 -4.75 -48.52 -7.98
C THR A 19 -5.32 -47.64 -6.87
N ILE A 20 -4.74 -47.72 -5.68
CA ILE A 20 -4.99 -46.78 -4.61
C ILE A 20 -4.31 -45.46 -5.04
N ALA A 21 -5.10 -44.52 -5.51
CA ALA A 21 -4.63 -43.11 -5.68
C ALA A 21 -4.34 -42.55 -4.29
N ILE A 22 -3.08 -42.51 -3.91
CA ILE A 22 -2.64 -41.75 -2.72
C ILE A 22 -2.86 -40.29 -3.07
N ALA A 23 -3.95 -39.70 -2.58
CA ALA A 23 -4.15 -38.28 -2.62
C ALA A 23 -3.02 -37.65 -1.78
N SER A 24 -2.09 -37.00 -2.45
CA SER A 24 -1.09 -36.17 -1.76
C SER A 24 -1.86 -35.18 -0.89
N PRO A 25 -1.50 -34.98 0.39
CA PRO A 25 -2.14 -33.97 1.23
C PRO A 25 -2.05 -32.64 0.52
N ALA A 26 -3.20 -32.00 0.33
CA ALA A 26 -3.24 -30.66 -0.23
C ALA A 26 -2.44 -29.76 0.71
N LEU A 27 -1.26 -29.31 0.28
CA LEU A 27 -0.38 -28.44 1.06
C LEU A 27 -1.13 -27.14 1.36
N ALA A 28 -1.40 -26.86 2.63
CA ALA A 28 -2.23 -25.75 3.03
C ALA A 28 -1.54 -24.40 2.81
N LEU A 29 -2.30 -23.45 2.32
CA LEU A 29 -1.90 -22.05 2.20
C LEU A 29 -2.25 -21.33 3.51
N GLN A 30 -1.26 -20.87 4.27
CA GLN A 30 -1.50 -20.09 5.49
C GLN A 30 -1.54 -18.62 5.17
N VAL A 31 -2.61 -17.91 5.61
CA VAL A 31 -2.80 -16.48 5.34
C VAL A 31 -3.06 -15.76 6.65
N THR A 32 -2.27 -14.74 6.94
CA THR A 32 -2.44 -13.85 8.09
C THR A 32 -2.67 -12.42 7.62
N VAL A 33 -3.65 -11.73 8.21
CA VAL A 33 -3.99 -10.33 7.92
C VAL A 33 -3.82 -9.48 9.18
N THR A 34 -3.09 -8.38 9.08
CA THR A 34 -2.86 -7.43 10.18
C THR A 34 -3.13 -6.00 9.71
N PRO A 35 -3.83 -5.15 10.50
CA PRO A 35 -4.44 -5.44 11.79
C PRO A 35 -5.67 -6.35 11.68
N GLN A 36 -6.02 -7.05 12.75
CA GLN A 36 -7.22 -7.91 12.79
C GLN A 36 -8.53 -7.11 12.77
N HIS A 37 -8.49 -5.87 13.27
CA HIS A 37 -9.63 -4.94 13.29
C HIS A 37 -9.26 -3.65 12.53
N PRO A 38 -9.13 -3.73 11.19
CA PRO A 38 -8.79 -2.57 10.39
C PRO A 38 -9.93 -1.54 10.37
N LYS A 39 -9.56 -0.27 10.25
CA LYS A 39 -10.49 0.85 10.06
C LYS A 39 -10.21 1.58 8.76
N LEU A 40 -11.15 2.40 8.33
CA LEU A 40 -10.98 3.25 7.15
C LEU A 40 -9.68 4.06 7.25
N GLY A 41 -8.86 4.01 6.20
CA GLY A 41 -7.54 4.65 6.12
C GLY A 41 -6.36 3.78 6.54
N ASP A 42 -6.60 2.60 7.11
CA ASP A 42 -5.53 1.68 7.49
C ASP A 42 -4.90 0.98 6.27
N THR A 43 -3.64 0.59 6.43
CA THR A 43 -2.97 -0.40 5.57
C THR A 43 -3.16 -1.80 6.15
N LEU A 44 -3.60 -2.74 5.33
CA LEU A 44 -3.63 -4.16 5.69
C LEU A 44 -2.34 -4.84 5.20
N ARG A 45 -1.63 -5.50 6.09
CA ARG A 45 -0.53 -6.38 5.75
C ARG A 45 -1.08 -7.81 5.63
N VAL A 46 -0.97 -8.40 4.46
CA VAL A 46 -1.30 -9.80 4.20
C VAL A 46 0.00 -10.57 4.08
N VAL A 47 0.17 -11.59 4.89
CA VAL A 47 1.30 -12.52 4.84
C VAL A 47 0.78 -13.88 4.43
N VAL A 48 1.43 -14.45 3.42
CA VAL A 48 1.11 -15.77 2.88
C VAL A 48 2.30 -16.68 3.06
N GLN A 49 2.07 -17.83 3.64
CA GLN A 49 3.08 -18.87 3.81
C GLN A 49 2.58 -20.18 3.20
N TYR A 50 3.42 -20.82 2.41
CA TYR A 50 3.20 -22.19 1.97
C TYR A 50 3.73 -23.19 3.00
N ASP A 51 3.06 -24.33 3.18
CA ASP A 51 3.54 -25.40 4.05
C ASP A 51 4.84 -26.03 3.51
N ASP A 52 5.04 -25.98 2.19
CA ASP A 52 6.31 -26.38 1.57
C ASP A 52 7.24 -25.16 1.44
N PRO A 53 8.36 -25.13 2.18
CA PRO A 53 9.30 -24.01 2.14
C PRO A 53 10.04 -23.86 0.80
N ASN A 54 10.00 -24.86 -0.08
CA ASN A 54 10.64 -24.79 -1.40
C ASN A 54 9.77 -24.08 -2.45
N ARG A 55 8.54 -23.69 -2.09
CA ARG A 55 7.65 -23.01 -3.01
C ARG A 55 7.98 -21.53 -3.09
N THR A 56 8.31 -21.09 -4.31
CA THR A 56 8.74 -19.72 -4.62
C THR A 56 7.78 -18.99 -5.56
N THR A 57 6.71 -19.65 -6.00
CA THR A 57 5.71 -19.02 -6.87
C THR A 57 4.92 -17.98 -6.08
N ALA A 58 4.98 -16.73 -6.51
CA ALA A 58 4.28 -15.64 -5.85
C ALA A 58 2.75 -15.83 -5.91
N PRO A 59 2.03 -15.87 -4.78
CA PRO A 59 0.58 -15.97 -4.78
C PRO A 59 -0.04 -14.66 -5.29
N GLN A 60 -1.19 -14.74 -5.94
CA GLN A 60 -2.00 -13.59 -6.33
C GLN A 60 -2.96 -13.25 -5.20
N ILE A 61 -3.05 -11.97 -4.86
CA ILE A 61 -3.99 -11.46 -3.87
C ILE A 61 -4.99 -10.53 -4.55
N THR A 62 -6.28 -10.76 -4.32
CA THR A 62 -7.36 -9.89 -4.77
C THR A 62 -8.12 -9.32 -3.57
N PHE A 63 -8.29 -8.01 -3.55
CA PHE A 63 -9.06 -7.29 -2.55
C PHE A 63 -9.88 -6.17 -3.21
N LYS A 64 -11.18 -6.07 -2.92
CA LYS A 64 -12.09 -5.10 -3.54
C LYS A 64 -11.99 -5.11 -5.09
N GLN A 65 -11.94 -6.31 -5.68
CA GLN A 65 -11.83 -6.55 -7.13
C GLN A 65 -10.51 -6.05 -7.78
N GLN A 66 -9.54 -5.65 -6.97
CA GLN A 66 -8.22 -5.24 -7.43
C GLN A 66 -7.18 -6.30 -7.07
N ALA A 67 -6.29 -6.62 -8.02
CA ALA A 67 -5.14 -7.48 -7.80
C ALA A 67 -3.98 -6.68 -7.18
N TYR A 68 -3.27 -7.31 -6.25
CA TYR A 68 -2.11 -6.74 -5.58
C TYR A 68 -0.91 -7.67 -5.73
N SER A 69 0.23 -7.07 -6.02
CA SER A 69 1.50 -7.80 -6.08
C SER A 69 1.90 -8.30 -4.70
N THR A 70 2.48 -9.50 -4.67
CA THR A 70 3.10 -10.07 -3.48
C THR A 70 4.60 -10.09 -3.64
N PHE A 71 5.31 -9.90 -2.55
CA PHE A 71 6.77 -9.82 -2.52
C PHE A 71 7.32 -10.83 -1.52
N LEU A 72 8.34 -11.57 -1.94
CA LEU A 72 9.02 -12.53 -1.07
C LEU A 72 9.74 -11.78 0.06
N THR A 73 9.58 -12.25 1.28
CA THR A 73 10.27 -11.74 2.47
C THR A 73 11.49 -12.60 2.81
N THR A 74 12.34 -12.11 3.70
CA THR A 74 13.52 -12.83 4.18
C THR A 74 13.17 -14.14 4.93
N ASN A 75 11.93 -14.27 5.42
CA ASN A 75 11.45 -15.46 6.13
C ASN A 75 10.75 -16.47 5.20
N ASN A 76 11.00 -16.39 3.90
CA ASN A 76 10.37 -17.25 2.88
C ASN A 76 8.82 -17.21 2.90
N GLN A 77 8.27 -16.04 3.23
CA GLN A 77 6.85 -15.73 3.18
C GLN A 77 6.60 -14.71 2.07
N PHE A 78 5.40 -14.69 1.54
CA PHE A 78 4.98 -13.62 0.64
C PHE A 78 4.18 -12.57 1.40
N ARG A 79 4.42 -11.30 1.09
CA ARG A 79 3.73 -10.18 1.69
C ARG A 79 3.08 -9.31 0.63
N ALA A 80 1.85 -8.85 0.90
CA ALA A 80 1.21 -7.74 0.21
C ALA A 80 0.72 -6.69 1.21
N LEU A 81 0.66 -5.45 0.75
CA LEU A 81 0.08 -4.33 1.48
C LEU A 81 -1.18 -3.86 0.74
N LEU A 82 -2.31 -3.86 1.42
CA LEU A 82 -3.60 -3.48 0.84
C LEU A 82 -4.08 -2.18 1.48
N PRO A 83 -4.30 -1.13 0.69
CA PRO A 83 -4.76 0.15 1.23
C PRO A 83 -6.27 0.16 1.48
N THR A 84 -6.68 0.90 2.52
CA THR A 84 -8.04 1.39 2.69
C THR A 84 -8.03 2.90 2.80
N THR A 85 -9.15 3.54 2.47
CA THR A 85 -9.24 5.00 2.41
C THR A 85 -10.48 5.52 3.15
N PRO A 86 -10.56 6.83 3.45
CA PRO A 86 -11.77 7.46 3.98
C PRO A 86 -12.99 7.42 3.06
N LEU A 87 -12.79 7.09 1.77
CA LEU A 87 -13.88 6.97 0.78
C LEU A 87 -14.44 5.55 0.70
N ASP A 88 -13.78 4.58 1.31
CA ASP A 88 -14.31 3.22 1.39
C ASP A 88 -15.55 3.17 2.29
N LYS A 89 -16.38 2.16 2.08
CA LYS A 89 -17.52 1.88 2.97
C LYS A 89 -17.07 0.89 4.03
N PRO A 90 -17.40 1.10 5.32
CA PRO A 90 -17.21 0.07 6.32
C PRO A 90 -18.07 -1.16 6.01
N GLY A 91 -17.61 -2.34 6.42
CA GLY A 91 -18.34 -3.59 6.14
C GLY A 91 -17.46 -4.82 6.11
N THR A 92 -18.02 -5.91 5.67
CA THR A 92 -17.33 -7.20 5.53
C THR A 92 -16.78 -7.34 4.12
N PHE A 93 -15.50 -7.66 4.02
CA PHE A 93 -14.79 -7.88 2.77
C PHE A 93 -14.08 -9.22 2.77
N LYS A 94 -13.89 -9.77 1.58
CA LYS A 94 -13.08 -10.97 1.35
C LYS A 94 -11.76 -10.57 0.71
N ILE A 95 -10.68 -11.11 1.24
CA ILE A 95 -9.35 -11.12 0.62
C ILE A 95 -9.20 -12.52 0.03
N GLN A 96 -9.06 -12.60 -1.29
CA GLN A 96 -8.83 -13.86 -1.99
C GLN A 96 -7.34 -14.00 -2.27
N VAL A 97 -6.80 -15.15 -1.88
CA VAL A 97 -5.38 -15.51 -2.08
C VAL A 97 -5.33 -16.77 -2.92
N THR A 98 -4.74 -16.68 -4.12
CA THR A 98 -4.61 -17.81 -5.04
C THR A 98 -3.14 -18.12 -5.27
N GLY A 99 -2.77 -19.37 -5.05
CA GLY A 99 -1.41 -19.86 -5.30
C GLY A 99 -1.39 -21.37 -5.38
N GLU A 100 -0.52 -21.93 -6.24
CA GLU A 100 -0.29 -23.37 -6.40
C GLU A 100 -1.59 -24.17 -6.62
N GLY A 101 -2.49 -23.64 -7.45
CA GLY A 101 -3.77 -24.28 -7.75
C GLY A 101 -4.81 -24.24 -6.63
N GLN A 102 -4.52 -23.56 -5.52
CA GLN A 102 -5.43 -23.37 -4.40
C GLN A 102 -5.90 -21.93 -4.29
N THR A 103 -7.11 -21.75 -3.79
CA THR A 103 -7.67 -20.43 -3.45
C THR A 103 -8.15 -20.44 -2.01
N LYS A 104 -7.69 -19.48 -1.21
CA LYS A 104 -8.13 -19.23 0.16
C LYS A 104 -8.78 -17.87 0.27
N GLU A 105 -9.94 -17.83 0.92
CA GLU A 105 -10.62 -16.59 1.25
C GLU A 105 -10.45 -16.26 2.74
N VAL A 106 -10.04 -15.04 3.02
CA VAL A 106 -9.99 -14.51 4.38
C VAL A 106 -11.00 -13.38 4.49
N THR A 107 -11.94 -13.52 5.41
CA THR A 107 -12.93 -12.50 5.69
C THR A 107 -12.38 -11.49 6.69
N ILE A 108 -12.48 -10.20 6.37
CA ILE A 108 -12.14 -9.10 7.26
C ILE A 108 -13.37 -8.22 7.50
N LYS A 109 -13.44 -7.60 8.68
CA LYS A 109 -14.43 -6.57 9.00
C LYS A 109 -13.72 -5.22 9.03
N LEU A 110 -13.89 -4.42 7.98
CA LEU A 110 -13.40 -3.04 7.92
C LEU A 110 -14.32 -2.16 8.77
N GLY A 111 -13.80 -1.67 9.88
CA GLY A 111 -14.52 -0.80 10.80
C GLY A 111 -14.64 0.62 10.27
N ASP A 112 -15.68 1.31 10.73
CA ASP A 112 -15.86 2.74 10.48
C ASP A 112 -14.82 3.57 11.24
N ARG A 113 -14.52 4.74 10.68
CA ARG A 113 -13.72 5.79 11.32
C ARG A 113 -14.30 7.15 10.95
N LYS A 114 -14.69 7.90 11.96
CA LYS A 114 -15.16 9.28 11.77
C LYS A 114 -13.97 10.18 11.47
N PHE A 115 -14.04 10.86 10.32
CA PHE A 115 -13.06 11.86 9.93
C PHE A 115 -13.66 13.25 10.16
N PRO A 116 -12.90 14.20 10.74
CA PRO A 116 -13.35 15.58 10.90
C PRO A 116 -13.67 16.23 9.56
N THR A 117 -14.46 17.29 9.59
CA THR A 117 -14.71 18.18 8.46
C THR A 117 -14.00 19.51 8.66
N GLN A 118 -13.57 20.13 7.58
CA GLN A 118 -12.94 21.45 7.57
C GLN A 118 -13.53 22.29 6.43
N SER A 119 -13.91 23.54 6.74
CA SER A 119 -14.31 24.51 5.72
C SER A 119 -13.12 25.39 5.35
N ILE A 120 -12.84 25.48 4.05
CA ILE A 120 -11.80 26.33 3.47
C ILE A 120 -12.47 27.35 2.57
N TRP A 121 -12.23 28.61 2.83
CA TRP A 121 -12.69 29.73 2.02
C TRP A 121 -11.52 30.20 1.15
N LEU A 122 -11.65 30.01 -0.15
CA LEU A 122 -10.64 30.42 -1.14
C LEU A 122 -11.01 31.81 -1.64
N SER A 123 -10.14 32.79 -1.42
CA SER A 123 -10.21 34.10 -2.05
C SER A 123 -9.51 34.05 -3.41
N GLY A 124 -10.28 34.12 -4.49
CA GLY A 124 -9.76 34.06 -5.86
C GLY A 124 -9.84 32.66 -6.53
N LYS A 125 -9.33 32.54 -7.74
CA LYS A 125 -9.15 31.23 -8.40
C LYS A 125 -8.08 30.49 -7.60
N GLY A 126 -8.46 29.37 -6.96
CA GLY A 126 -7.48 28.45 -6.41
C GLY A 126 -6.47 28.08 -7.51
N SER A 127 -5.23 27.79 -7.14
CA SER A 127 -4.29 27.26 -8.14
C SER A 127 -4.80 25.88 -8.55
N ASP A 128 -5.49 25.85 -9.68
CA ASP A 128 -5.77 24.59 -10.35
C ASP A 128 -4.41 23.98 -10.71
N GLY A 129 -4.15 22.78 -10.28
CA GLY A 129 -2.91 22.10 -10.64
C GLY A 129 -2.80 21.91 -12.14
N THR A 130 -1.59 21.70 -12.64
CA THR A 130 -1.36 21.41 -14.06
C THR A 130 -1.53 19.91 -14.35
N ASN A 131 -1.92 19.55 -15.57
CA ASN A 131 -1.96 18.14 -16.00
C ASN A 131 -0.57 17.50 -15.84
N TYR A 132 0.50 18.24 -16.13
CA TYR A 132 1.86 17.78 -15.97
C TYR A 132 2.18 17.34 -14.53
N GLU A 133 1.84 18.17 -13.51
CA GLU A 133 2.09 17.77 -12.11
C GLU A 133 1.22 16.59 -11.69
N PHE A 134 -0.05 16.52 -12.13
CA PHE A 134 -0.92 15.40 -11.82
C PHE A 134 -0.41 14.11 -12.42
N ASP A 135 0.00 14.10 -13.70
CA ASP A 135 0.56 12.92 -14.35
C ASP A 135 1.84 12.43 -13.66
N ARG A 136 2.73 13.37 -13.28
CA ARG A 136 3.96 13.06 -12.55
C ARG A 136 3.68 12.45 -11.18
N VAL A 137 2.77 13.05 -10.42
CA VAL A 137 2.40 12.58 -9.08
C VAL A 137 1.66 11.25 -9.16
N ASP A 138 0.78 11.06 -10.16
CA ASP A 138 0.04 9.82 -10.34
C ASP A 138 0.94 8.66 -10.78
N ALA A 139 1.91 8.91 -11.65
CA ALA A 139 2.92 7.90 -12.01
C ALA A 139 3.78 7.52 -10.79
N PHE A 140 4.23 8.53 -10.03
CA PHE A 140 5.02 8.32 -8.81
C PHE A 140 4.29 7.47 -7.77
N LYS A 141 3.03 7.76 -7.45
CA LYS A 141 2.24 7.02 -6.45
C LYS A 141 2.06 5.54 -6.79
N LYS A 142 2.12 5.18 -8.08
CA LYS A 142 1.92 3.82 -8.58
C LYS A 142 3.21 2.99 -8.65
N LEU A 143 4.35 3.55 -8.24
CA LEU A 143 5.61 2.81 -8.20
C LEU A 143 5.49 1.59 -7.29
N ALA A 144 5.95 0.45 -7.77
CA ALA A 144 5.93 -0.84 -7.07
C ALA A 144 7.26 -1.58 -7.26
N THR A 145 8.37 -0.89 -6.95
CA THR A 145 9.71 -1.47 -6.96
C THR A 145 9.74 -2.74 -6.10
N PRO A 146 10.23 -3.89 -6.60
CA PRO A 146 10.14 -5.17 -5.86
C PRO A 146 10.92 -5.18 -4.53
N GLU A 147 12.01 -4.43 -4.46
CA GLU A 147 12.87 -4.36 -3.29
C GLU A 147 12.21 -3.59 -2.15
N LYS A 148 12.27 -4.13 -0.93
CA LYS A 148 11.87 -3.43 0.30
C LYS A 148 13.04 -2.59 0.79
N LEU A 149 12.89 -1.28 0.84
CA LEU A 149 13.98 -0.36 1.22
C LEU A 149 13.87 0.15 2.66
N TRP A 150 12.70 0.06 3.30
CA TRP A 150 12.51 0.49 4.69
C TRP A 150 12.74 -0.63 5.70
N THR A 151 13.03 -0.24 6.93
CA THR A 151 13.10 -1.13 8.08
C THR A 151 12.44 -0.44 9.29
N GLY A 152 11.60 -1.17 10.01
CA GLY A 152 10.94 -0.70 11.21
C GLY A 152 9.95 0.45 10.99
N LYS A 153 9.90 1.35 11.95
CA LYS A 153 8.97 2.49 11.97
C LYS A 153 9.50 3.64 11.12
N PHE A 154 8.57 4.35 10.49
CA PHE A 154 8.89 5.59 9.81
C PHE A 154 9.11 6.71 10.82
N LEU A 155 10.15 7.50 10.62
CA LEU A 155 10.40 8.68 11.42
C LEU A 155 9.38 9.77 11.12
N ARG A 156 9.17 10.68 12.06
CA ARG A 156 8.40 11.90 11.83
C ARG A 156 9.22 12.86 10.96
N PRO A 157 8.74 13.28 9.78
CA PRO A 157 9.58 14.02 8.83
C PRO A 157 9.83 15.49 9.20
N ASN A 158 9.06 16.06 10.12
CA ASN A 158 9.26 17.41 10.68
C ASN A 158 8.77 17.46 12.13
N GLN A 159 9.44 18.23 13.00
CA GLN A 159 9.17 18.27 14.44
C GLN A 159 8.06 19.28 14.82
N GLY A 160 7.55 20.06 13.88
CA GLY A 160 6.47 21.02 14.13
C GLY A 160 5.16 20.37 14.61
N PRO A 161 4.24 21.11 15.25
CA PRO A 161 2.98 20.54 15.69
C PRO A 161 2.13 20.03 14.53
N LEU A 162 1.39 18.92 14.77
CA LEU A 162 0.37 18.43 13.84
C LEU A 162 -0.81 19.39 13.81
N THR A 163 -1.11 19.96 12.65
CA THR A 163 -2.21 20.93 12.47
C THR A 163 -3.38 20.37 11.69
N SER A 164 -3.13 19.45 10.76
CA SER A 164 -4.20 18.77 10.00
C SER A 164 -3.93 17.28 9.94
N GLY A 165 -4.92 16.48 10.34
CA GLY A 165 -4.84 15.02 10.31
C GLY A 165 -5.16 14.44 8.94
N TYR A 166 -4.78 13.18 8.73
CA TYR A 166 -5.19 12.39 7.58
C TYR A 166 -6.71 12.18 7.57
N GLY A 167 -7.28 12.17 6.37
CA GLY A 167 -8.68 11.82 6.16
C GLY A 167 -9.68 12.94 6.37
N ILE A 168 -9.25 14.15 6.78
CA ILE A 168 -10.15 15.31 6.92
C ILE A 168 -10.94 15.53 5.64
N ARG A 169 -12.27 15.60 5.76
CA ARG A 169 -13.20 15.89 4.67
C ARG A 169 -13.35 17.43 4.56
N ARG A 170 -13.43 17.95 3.34
CA ARG A 170 -13.38 19.41 3.14
C ARG A 170 -14.63 19.97 2.46
N TYR A 171 -14.99 21.18 2.88
CA TYR A 171 -15.86 22.09 2.16
C TYR A 171 -15.01 23.20 1.58
N TYR A 172 -15.13 23.45 0.29
CA TYR A 172 -14.49 24.59 -0.38
C TYR A 172 -15.57 25.59 -0.75
N ASN A 173 -15.49 26.83 -0.20
CA ASN A 173 -16.50 27.88 -0.40
C ASN A 173 -17.93 27.37 -0.15
N GLY A 174 -18.12 26.57 0.91
CA GLY A 174 -19.42 25.99 1.29
C GLY A 174 -19.83 24.72 0.54
N VAL A 175 -19.11 24.30 -0.50
CA VAL A 175 -19.40 23.10 -1.29
C VAL A 175 -18.60 21.89 -0.77
N PHE A 176 -19.30 20.80 -0.45
CA PHE A 176 -18.65 19.58 0.03
C PHE A 176 -17.89 18.87 -1.10
N ALA A 177 -16.59 18.67 -0.90
CA ALA A 177 -15.72 17.92 -1.81
C ALA A 177 -15.93 16.41 -1.62
N LYS A 178 -16.95 15.87 -2.30
CA LYS A 178 -17.44 14.48 -2.12
C LYS A 178 -16.35 13.43 -2.27
N ASP A 179 -15.51 13.55 -3.29
CA ASP A 179 -14.50 12.55 -3.66
C ASP A 179 -13.08 12.94 -3.18
N TYR A 180 -13.03 13.84 -2.20
CA TYR A 180 -11.80 14.35 -1.64
C TYR A 180 -11.70 14.07 -0.14
N TYR A 181 -10.46 13.81 0.30
CA TYR A 181 -10.05 13.81 1.70
C TYR A 181 -8.60 14.30 1.79
N HIS A 182 -8.18 14.78 2.96
CA HIS A 182 -6.80 15.18 3.20
C HIS A 182 -5.89 13.95 3.12
N ARG A 183 -5.05 13.89 2.06
CA ARG A 183 -4.26 12.71 1.67
C ARG A 183 -2.93 12.57 2.41
N GLY A 184 -2.81 13.18 3.57
CA GLY A 184 -1.62 13.15 4.40
C GLY A 184 -1.87 13.81 5.74
N VAL A 185 -0.81 14.27 6.35
CA VAL A 185 -0.83 15.05 7.59
C VAL A 185 -0.02 16.32 7.39
N ASP A 186 -0.45 17.42 8.05
CA ASP A 186 0.24 18.70 7.98
C ASP A 186 0.95 18.98 9.32
N TYR A 187 2.24 19.30 9.23
CA TYR A 187 3.05 19.77 10.34
C TYR A 187 3.36 21.26 10.14
N ALA A 188 2.83 22.13 11.00
CA ALA A 188 3.19 23.55 10.98
C ALA A 188 4.66 23.70 11.42
N GLY A 189 5.36 24.64 10.80
CA GLY A 189 6.74 24.93 11.18
C GLY A 189 7.23 26.21 10.54
N PRO A 190 8.26 26.87 11.13
CA PRO A 190 8.87 28.03 10.49
C PRO A 190 9.38 27.67 9.10
N GLN A 191 9.23 28.61 8.17
CA GLN A 191 9.84 28.47 6.85
C GLN A 191 11.36 28.19 6.99
N GLY A 192 11.83 27.20 6.26
CA GLY A 192 13.23 26.80 6.33
C GLY A 192 13.55 25.68 7.36
N SER A 193 12.58 25.31 8.23
CA SER A 193 12.81 24.17 9.16
C SER A 193 13.02 22.86 8.38
N PRO A 194 13.89 21.96 8.88
CA PRO A 194 14.32 20.78 8.12
C PRO A 194 13.15 19.79 7.91
N VAL A 195 13.13 19.21 6.71
CA VAL A 195 12.30 18.07 6.35
C VAL A 195 13.20 16.88 6.09
N ILE A 196 12.97 15.77 6.79
CA ILE A 196 13.82 14.57 6.72
C ILE A 196 13.10 13.41 6.05
N ALA A 197 13.85 12.49 5.45
CA ALA A 197 13.34 11.20 4.99
C ALA A 197 12.94 10.33 6.19
N PRO A 198 11.71 9.78 6.23
CA PRO A 198 11.24 8.98 7.36
C PRO A 198 11.82 7.57 7.38
N ALA A 199 12.25 7.07 6.23
CA ALA A 199 12.83 5.75 6.01
C ALA A 199 13.79 5.81 4.82
N ALA A 200 14.59 4.76 4.64
CA ALA A 200 15.42 4.63 3.44
C ALA A 200 14.54 4.48 2.19
N GLY A 201 15.05 4.95 1.06
CA GLY A 201 14.36 4.90 -0.21
C GLY A 201 15.13 5.60 -1.31
N ARG A 202 14.52 5.64 -2.49
CA ARG A 202 15.04 6.35 -3.66
C ARG A 202 14.14 7.55 -3.99
N VAL A 203 14.72 8.70 -4.18
CA VAL A 203 13.99 9.89 -4.66
C VAL A 203 13.50 9.61 -6.07
N ALA A 204 12.18 9.52 -6.24
CA ALA A 204 11.53 9.15 -7.50
C ALA A 204 10.70 10.30 -8.09
N LEU A 205 10.53 11.38 -7.34
CA LEU A 205 9.85 12.58 -7.80
C LEU A 205 10.53 13.82 -7.23
N VAL A 206 10.87 14.77 -8.09
CA VAL A 206 11.19 16.17 -7.75
C VAL A 206 10.33 17.06 -8.62
N GLY A 207 9.46 17.84 -7.97
CA GLY A 207 8.61 18.84 -8.62
C GLY A 207 8.98 20.24 -8.16
N ARG A 208 8.91 21.22 -9.08
CA ARG A 208 9.19 22.64 -8.79
C ARG A 208 8.08 23.51 -9.35
N VAL A 209 7.74 24.58 -8.64
CA VAL A 209 6.77 25.59 -9.13
C VAL A 209 7.15 26.09 -10.52
N SER A 210 8.46 26.36 -10.74
CA SER A 210 8.99 26.80 -12.05
C SER A 210 8.84 25.78 -13.17
N GLN A 211 8.50 24.52 -12.84
CA GLN A 211 8.29 23.42 -13.78
C GLN A 211 6.82 22.99 -13.86
N GLY A 212 5.89 23.80 -13.33
CA GLY A 212 4.45 23.52 -13.44
C GLY A 212 3.82 22.86 -12.23
N PHE A 213 4.53 22.68 -11.11
CA PHE A 213 3.95 22.18 -9.85
C PHE A 213 3.23 23.31 -9.11
N GLN A 214 2.04 23.68 -9.60
CA GLN A 214 1.30 24.84 -9.11
C GLN A 214 0.46 24.53 -7.86
N LEU A 215 -0.11 23.32 -7.76
CA LEU A 215 -0.90 22.88 -6.63
C LEU A 215 -0.01 22.34 -5.49
N HIS A 216 0.85 21.39 -5.83
CA HIS A 216 1.72 20.71 -4.84
C HIS A 216 2.89 21.59 -4.39
N GLY A 217 3.26 22.62 -5.17
CA GLY A 217 4.42 23.44 -4.89
C GLY A 217 5.72 22.66 -5.13
N ASN A 218 6.81 23.13 -4.55
CA ASN A 218 8.07 22.38 -4.56
C ASN A 218 7.88 21.07 -3.78
N THR A 219 8.15 19.97 -4.46
CA THR A 219 7.75 18.62 -4.04
C THR A 219 8.93 17.67 -4.11
N VAL A 220 9.03 16.79 -3.12
CA VAL A 220 9.88 15.60 -3.15
C VAL A 220 8.99 14.37 -2.97
N GLY A 221 9.26 13.29 -3.70
CA GLY A 221 8.65 11.98 -3.54
C GLY A 221 9.72 10.91 -3.39
N ILE A 222 9.56 10.02 -2.40
CA ILE A 222 10.47 8.91 -2.12
C ILE A 222 9.75 7.59 -2.35
N ASP A 223 10.34 6.73 -3.17
CA ASP A 223 9.95 5.33 -3.32
C ASP A 223 10.68 4.49 -2.26
N HIS A 224 9.93 3.84 -1.39
CA HIS A 224 10.45 2.93 -0.36
C HIS A 224 10.39 1.46 -0.80
N GLY A 225 9.91 1.22 -2.01
CA GLY A 225 9.72 -0.14 -2.56
C GLY A 225 8.39 -0.79 -2.18
N GLN A 226 8.08 -1.88 -2.85
CA GLN A 226 6.90 -2.72 -2.64
C GLN A 226 5.57 -1.95 -2.60
N GLY A 227 5.44 -0.92 -3.45
CA GLY A 227 4.25 -0.09 -3.55
C GLY A 227 4.09 0.97 -2.46
N VAL A 228 5.12 1.22 -1.66
CA VAL A 228 5.12 2.22 -0.58
C VAL A 228 5.88 3.47 -1.03
N THR A 229 5.17 4.60 -1.09
CA THR A 229 5.78 5.90 -1.44
C THR A 229 5.37 6.98 -0.45
N THR A 230 6.24 7.98 -0.25
CA THR A 230 5.93 9.17 0.55
C THR A 230 6.18 10.44 -0.24
N ILE A 231 5.35 11.45 -0.01
CA ILE A 231 5.42 12.74 -0.71
C ILE A 231 5.50 13.89 0.30
N TYR A 232 6.28 14.92 -0.05
CA TYR A 232 6.56 16.10 0.78
C TYR A 232 6.27 17.33 -0.07
N LEU A 233 5.27 18.12 0.33
CA LEU A 233 4.77 19.25 -0.46
C LEU A 233 5.11 20.59 0.18
N HIS A 234 4.89 21.65 -0.60
CA HIS A 234 4.99 23.06 -0.21
C HIS A 234 6.39 23.50 0.24
N LEU A 235 7.43 22.77 -0.19
CA LEU A 235 8.82 23.02 0.27
C LEU A 235 9.35 24.39 -0.18
N SER A 236 10.12 25.05 0.69
CA SER A 236 10.89 26.25 0.34
C SER A 236 12.20 25.90 -0.35
N LYS A 237 12.77 24.72 -0.04
CA LYS A 237 14.04 24.24 -0.57
C LYS A 237 13.99 22.73 -0.78
N ILE A 238 14.60 22.25 -1.86
CA ILE A 238 14.82 20.84 -2.16
C ILE A 238 16.32 20.58 -2.14
N ASN A 239 16.76 19.61 -1.34
CA ASN A 239 18.18 19.27 -1.12
C ASN A 239 18.62 17.98 -1.83
N VAL A 240 17.73 17.37 -2.59
CA VAL A 240 17.94 16.08 -3.29
C VAL A 240 17.50 16.21 -4.76
N LYS A 241 17.90 15.25 -5.59
CA LYS A 241 17.48 15.10 -6.99
C LYS A 241 16.89 13.70 -7.24
N GLU A 242 16.14 13.56 -8.30
CA GLU A 242 15.64 12.25 -8.73
C GLU A 242 16.81 11.28 -8.96
N GLY A 243 16.63 10.06 -8.47
CA GLY A 243 17.64 9.01 -8.49
C GLY A 243 18.49 8.92 -7.22
N ASP A 244 18.52 9.94 -6.37
CA ASP A 244 19.29 9.90 -5.13
C ASP A 244 18.74 8.85 -4.17
N TRP A 245 19.67 8.13 -3.52
CA TRP A 245 19.37 7.28 -2.36
C TRP A 245 19.37 8.11 -1.10
N VAL A 246 18.36 7.93 -0.25
CA VAL A 246 18.26 8.62 1.03
C VAL A 246 18.20 7.63 2.19
N LYS A 247 18.77 8.03 3.33
CA LYS A 247 18.78 7.29 4.58
C LYS A 247 17.72 7.86 5.53
N PRO A 248 17.19 7.07 6.49
CA PRO A 248 16.33 7.59 7.56
C PRO A 248 17.03 8.79 8.26
N GLY A 249 16.30 9.88 8.47
CA GLY A 249 16.82 11.10 9.11
C GLY A 249 17.59 12.05 8.20
N GLN A 250 17.86 11.69 6.95
CA GLN A 250 18.55 12.57 6.01
C GLN A 250 17.66 13.77 5.64
N VAL A 251 18.22 14.98 5.68
CA VAL A 251 17.51 16.20 5.27
C VAL A 251 17.31 16.21 3.75
N ILE A 252 16.07 16.20 3.31
CA ILE A 252 15.66 16.17 1.89
C ILE A 252 15.15 17.51 1.39
N GLY A 253 14.81 18.43 2.29
CA GLY A 253 14.29 19.76 1.96
C GLY A 253 14.01 20.58 3.20
N ALA A 254 13.27 21.66 3.02
CA ALA A 254 12.88 22.56 4.09
C ALA A 254 11.42 22.98 3.95
N VAL A 255 10.74 23.19 5.08
CA VAL A 255 9.36 23.69 5.16
C VAL A 255 9.23 25.01 4.42
N GLY A 256 8.16 25.15 3.69
CA GLY A 256 7.82 26.35 2.95
C GLY A 256 6.31 26.57 2.89
N SER A 257 5.91 27.38 1.89
CA SER A 257 4.51 27.69 1.59
C SER A 257 4.31 27.84 0.08
N THR A 258 5.03 27.05 -0.71
CA THR A 258 4.92 27.06 -2.18
C THR A 258 3.71 26.27 -2.65
N GLY A 259 3.17 26.61 -3.84
CA GLY A 259 1.94 25.99 -4.35
C GLY A 259 0.69 26.46 -3.62
N ALA A 260 -0.34 25.62 -3.57
CA ALA A 260 -1.62 25.92 -2.90
C ALA A 260 -1.52 25.73 -1.38
N SER A 261 -0.89 26.65 -0.72
CA SER A 261 -0.67 26.66 0.73
C SER A 261 -1.19 27.93 1.38
N THR A 262 -1.79 27.83 2.55
CA THR A 262 -2.29 28.95 3.35
C THR A 262 -1.24 29.53 4.30
N GLY A 263 -0.09 28.91 4.42
CA GLY A 263 1.00 29.36 5.29
C GLY A 263 2.08 28.28 5.45
N PRO A 264 3.20 28.58 6.10
CA PRO A 264 4.31 27.67 6.21
C PRO A 264 3.96 26.36 6.95
N HIS A 265 4.00 25.24 6.24
CA HIS A 265 3.79 23.90 6.78
C HIS A 265 4.43 22.85 5.86
N LEU A 266 4.67 21.67 6.40
CA LEU A 266 4.95 20.47 5.64
C LEU A 266 3.66 19.68 5.49
N HIS A 267 3.21 19.43 4.25
CA HIS A 267 2.28 18.32 3.98
C HIS A 267 3.10 17.04 3.73
N TRP A 268 2.81 15.99 4.50
CA TRP A 268 3.41 14.66 4.35
C TRP A 268 2.35 13.62 4.03
N GLY A 269 2.37 13.07 2.81
CA GLY A 269 1.51 11.97 2.36
C GLY A 269 2.25 10.64 2.34
N LEU A 270 1.52 9.57 2.64
CA LEU A 270 1.98 8.19 2.49
C LEU A 270 0.98 7.44 1.61
N TYR A 271 1.52 6.72 0.63
CA TYR A 271 0.73 5.94 -0.31
C TYR A 271 1.13 4.48 -0.29
N VAL A 272 0.13 3.62 -0.43
CA VAL A 272 0.30 2.18 -0.64
C VAL A 272 -0.42 1.80 -1.92
N ASN A 273 0.32 1.28 -2.89
CA ASN A 273 -0.20 0.90 -4.21
C ASN A 273 -1.08 1.99 -4.85
N GLY A 274 -0.60 3.24 -4.81
CA GLY A 274 -1.25 4.40 -5.42
C GLY A 274 -2.33 5.08 -4.59
N LEU A 275 -2.79 4.48 -3.48
CA LEU A 275 -3.82 5.05 -2.62
C LEU A 275 -3.23 5.61 -1.33
N SER A 276 -3.65 6.83 -0.97
CA SER A 276 -3.22 7.47 0.27
C SER A 276 -3.82 6.76 1.49
N VAL A 277 -2.96 6.40 2.44
CA VAL A 277 -3.30 5.77 3.72
C VAL A 277 -2.83 6.62 4.89
N ASP A 278 -3.33 6.31 6.11
CA ASP A 278 -2.93 7.03 7.31
C ASP A 278 -1.44 6.78 7.62
N PRO A 279 -0.60 7.84 7.70
CA PRO A 279 0.80 7.68 8.05
C PRO A 279 1.04 7.33 9.53
N ALA A 280 0.08 7.56 10.43
CA ALA A 280 0.27 7.35 11.86
C ALA A 280 0.62 5.90 12.21
N PRO A 281 -0.06 4.85 11.69
CA PRO A 281 0.32 3.47 11.94
C PRO A 281 1.74 3.12 11.49
N TRP A 282 2.23 3.73 10.40
CA TRP A 282 3.57 3.53 9.86
C TRP A 282 4.65 4.11 10.77
N ARG A 283 4.36 5.27 11.37
CA ARG A 283 5.22 5.92 12.35
C ARG A 283 5.19 5.21 13.71
N ASP A 284 4.03 4.78 14.17
CA ASP A 284 3.83 4.32 15.55
C ASP A 284 4.15 2.83 15.72
N ARG A 285 3.86 2.00 14.72
CA ARG A 285 4.02 0.53 14.75
C ARG A 285 5.00 -0.02 13.72
N GLY A 286 5.05 0.61 12.53
CA GLY A 286 5.76 0.08 11.37
C GLY A 286 4.97 -1.02 10.65
N PHE A 287 5.54 -1.50 9.53
CA PHE A 287 4.99 -2.57 8.67
C PHE A 287 6.13 -3.43 8.12
N ASP A 288 6.87 -4.08 9.00
CA ASP A 288 7.92 -5.04 8.62
C ASP A 288 7.35 -6.39 8.20
#